data_0fdc068273bee68308f170f6e7709ec3
#
_entry.id   0fdc068273bee68308f170f6e7709ec3
#
_cell.length_a   1.000
_cell.length_b   1.000
_cell.length_c   1.000
_cell.angle_alpha   90.00
_cell.angle_beta   90.00
_cell.angle_gamma   90.00
#
_symmetry.space_group_name_H-M   'P 1'
#
loop_
_entity.id
_entity.type
_entity.pdbx_description
1 polymer ?
#
loop_
_entity_poly.entity_id
_entity_poly.type
_entity_poly.pdbx_seq_one_letter_code
_entity_poly.pdbx_strand_id
1 'polypeptide(L)'
;MNAVKTRILTLAIGLIFSTLSTAQDAHFSQYYANPIYLNPAFAGLERCPTVHSNYRNQYPELGVYQSYSASYDQYVDKLNGGVAVMALKDDAGNGALNLTEVSGVYSYHLEVNRHFTLLSGFQATFRQRSIDWNNFTFPDMIDPFYGFVLPTGEGRPTNEFKNNFDLSFGMLGFTERWYIGIVGHHLTEPNEAFLSQSNLPLKLTAHAGANIPLGRKRLHNSLQSYIVPNVVYQQQGAASQLTAGVSFARGPLAGGLALRQGSFNPDAVIFILGITPPDLPWTFGYSYDYTISDLTNTLGGAHEVSMGYKFPCRSRRSKLKALKCPKF
;
A
#
# COMPACT_ATOMS: atom_id res chain seq x y z
N MET A 1 -41.42 5.23 30.77
CA MET A 1 -40.69 6.50 30.55
C MET A 1 -39.18 6.31 30.45
N ASN A 2 -38.56 5.38 31.17
CA ASN A 2 -37.11 5.14 31.13
C ASN A 2 -36.61 4.42 29.86
N ALA A 3 -37.35 3.46 29.31
CA ALA A 3 -36.97 2.73 28.11
C ALA A 3 -36.90 3.59 26.83
N VAL A 4 -37.73 4.62 26.72
CA VAL A 4 -37.75 5.56 25.59
C VAL A 4 -36.54 6.51 25.69
N LYS A 5 -36.20 6.96 26.89
CA LYS A 5 -35.03 7.83 27.13
C LYS A 5 -33.73 7.06 26.81
N THR A 6 -33.63 5.76 27.19
CA THR A 6 -32.47 4.93 26.88
C THR A 6 -32.35 4.71 25.38
N ARG A 7 -33.41 4.46 24.64
CA ARG A 7 -33.41 4.32 23.18
C ARG A 7 -33.02 5.59 22.44
N ILE A 8 -33.48 6.73 22.91
CA ILE A 8 -33.11 8.05 22.35
C ILE A 8 -31.63 8.35 22.62
N LEU A 9 -31.14 8.02 23.82
CA LEU A 9 -29.73 8.20 24.17
C LEU A 9 -28.81 7.29 23.36
N THR A 10 -29.19 6.03 23.14
CA THR A 10 -28.41 5.10 22.27
C THR A 10 -28.46 5.53 20.81
N LEU A 11 -29.57 6.04 20.30
CA LEU A 11 -29.67 6.60 18.96
C LEU A 11 -28.82 7.87 18.80
N ALA A 12 -28.85 8.77 19.80
CA ALA A 12 -28.06 10.00 19.79
C ALA A 12 -26.52 9.71 19.88
N ILE A 13 -26.10 8.71 20.67
CA ILE A 13 -24.72 8.26 20.74
C ILE A 13 -24.31 7.60 19.42
N GLY A 14 -25.17 6.79 18.79
CA GLY A 14 -24.93 6.21 17.47
C GLY A 14 -24.74 7.24 16.36
N LEU A 15 -25.50 8.33 16.37
CA LEU A 15 -25.39 9.43 15.41
C LEU A 15 -24.10 10.28 15.59
N ILE A 16 -23.55 10.36 16.79
CA ILE A 16 -22.30 11.08 17.05
C ILE A 16 -21.08 10.31 16.54
N PHE A 17 -21.14 8.96 16.51
CA PHE A 17 -20.06 8.12 15.99
C PHE A 17 -20.04 7.96 14.47
N SER A 18 -21.11 8.30 13.76
CA SER A 18 -21.19 8.16 12.30
C SER A 18 -20.47 9.26 11.50
N THR A 19 -19.92 10.29 12.15
CA THR A 19 -19.31 11.44 11.45
C THR A 19 -17.78 11.35 11.27
N LEU A 20 -17.13 10.24 11.62
CA LEU A 20 -15.67 10.05 11.52
C LEU A 20 -15.25 9.11 10.38
N SER A 21 -16.02 9.08 9.29
CA SER A 21 -15.58 8.35 8.10
C SER A 21 -14.52 9.18 7.36
N THR A 22 -13.25 8.95 7.65
CA THR A 22 -12.14 9.50 6.88
C THR A 22 -11.83 8.58 5.72
N ALA A 23 -11.68 9.14 4.50
CA ALA A 23 -11.21 8.39 3.34
C ALA A 23 -9.80 7.85 3.63
N GLN A 24 -9.57 6.57 3.38
CA GLN A 24 -8.27 5.93 3.49
C GLN A 24 -7.68 5.73 2.09
N ASP A 25 -6.36 5.79 1.99
CA ASP A 25 -5.66 5.46 0.74
C ASP A 25 -5.80 3.98 0.38
N ALA A 26 -5.54 3.67 -0.90
CA ALA A 26 -5.37 2.30 -1.37
C ALA A 26 -4.38 1.53 -0.48
N HIS A 27 -4.72 0.31 -0.13
CA HIS A 27 -3.88 -0.55 0.70
C HIS A 27 -3.39 -1.76 -0.10
N PHE A 28 -2.09 -2.08 0.04
CA PHE A 28 -1.49 -3.29 -0.53
C PHE A 28 -0.98 -4.20 0.59
N SER A 29 -1.33 -5.49 0.52
CA SER A 29 -0.89 -6.50 1.47
C SER A 29 0.54 -6.97 1.16
N GLN A 30 0.94 -6.92 -0.11
CA GLN A 30 2.29 -7.21 -0.57
C GLN A 30 3.16 -5.94 -0.60
N TYR A 31 3.26 -5.23 0.53
CA TYR A 31 4.04 -3.98 0.62
C TYR A 31 5.51 -4.13 0.21
N TYR A 32 6.09 -5.31 0.36
CA TYR A 32 7.44 -5.64 -0.09
C TYR A 32 7.58 -5.70 -1.62
N ALA A 33 6.49 -6.00 -2.34
CA ALA A 33 6.44 -6.02 -3.80
C ALA A 33 6.11 -4.64 -4.40
N ASN A 34 5.72 -3.66 -3.56
CA ASN A 34 5.46 -2.28 -3.95
C ASN A 34 6.29 -1.29 -3.08
N PRO A 35 7.64 -1.38 -3.14
CA PRO A 35 8.51 -0.69 -2.20
C PRO A 35 8.42 0.84 -2.30
N ILE A 36 8.25 1.39 -3.51
CA ILE A 36 8.17 2.84 -3.73
C ILE A 36 6.87 3.41 -3.12
N TYR A 37 5.77 2.68 -3.20
CA TYR A 37 4.51 3.05 -2.57
C TYR A 37 4.61 3.02 -1.03
N LEU A 38 5.34 2.04 -0.48
CA LEU A 38 5.54 1.93 0.97
C LEU A 38 6.39 3.08 1.51
N ASN A 39 7.53 3.38 0.85
CA ASN A 39 8.47 4.41 1.31
C ASN A 39 9.34 4.89 0.13
N PRO A 40 9.34 6.19 -0.20
CA PRO A 40 10.15 6.73 -1.30
C PRO A 40 11.66 6.51 -1.11
N ALA A 41 12.13 6.27 0.12
CA ALA A 41 13.53 5.97 0.37
C ALA A 41 14.02 4.67 -0.27
N PHE A 42 13.13 3.78 -0.70
CA PHE A 42 13.51 2.54 -1.42
C PHE A 42 13.98 2.78 -2.86
N ALA A 43 13.75 3.96 -3.44
CA ALA A 43 14.13 4.22 -4.82
C ALA A 43 15.63 3.95 -5.06
N GLY A 44 15.94 3.16 -6.09
CA GLY A 44 17.31 2.78 -6.48
C GLY A 44 18.03 1.84 -5.52
N LEU A 45 17.34 1.24 -4.54
CA LEU A 45 17.95 0.32 -3.58
C LEU A 45 18.60 -0.89 -4.26
N GLU A 46 17.98 -1.44 -5.28
CA GLU A 46 18.47 -2.59 -6.03
C GLU A 46 19.68 -2.27 -6.93
N ARG A 47 20.02 -0.99 -7.09
CA ARG A 47 21.06 -0.45 -8.00
C ARG A 47 20.87 -0.76 -9.48
N CYS A 48 20.10 -1.76 -9.84
CA CYS A 48 19.69 -2.07 -11.20
C CYS A 48 18.33 -1.45 -11.50
N PRO A 49 18.06 -1.04 -12.73
CA PRO A 49 16.72 -0.63 -13.09
C PRO A 49 15.72 -1.75 -12.79
N THR A 50 14.63 -1.40 -12.11
CA THR A 50 13.60 -2.36 -11.72
C THR A 50 12.21 -1.81 -12.03
N VAL A 51 11.32 -2.65 -12.49
CA VAL A 51 9.90 -2.36 -12.65
C VAL A 51 9.12 -3.20 -11.65
N HIS A 52 8.18 -2.59 -10.95
CA HIS A 52 7.21 -3.28 -10.11
C HIS A 52 5.81 -2.97 -10.61
N SER A 53 4.93 -3.96 -10.59
CA SER A 53 3.51 -3.81 -10.89
C SER A 53 2.69 -4.63 -9.92
N ASN A 54 1.63 -4.02 -9.39
CA ASN A 54 0.74 -4.64 -8.42
C ASN A 54 -0.71 -4.41 -8.85
N TYR A 55 -1.52 -5.44 -8.70
CA TYR A 55 -2.96 -5.40 -8.87
C TYR A 55 -3.61 -5.99 -7.63
N ARG A 56 -4.56 -5.25 -7.05
CA ARG A 56 -5.35 -5.69 -5.91
C ARG A 56 -6.83 -5.56 -6.23
N ASN A 57 -7.57 -6.63 -5.97
CA ASN A 57 -9.01 -6.66 -6.02
C ASN A 57 -9.56 -7.02 -4.63
N GLN A 58 -10.16 -6.04 -3.97
CA GLN A 58 -10.76 -6.23 -2.66
C GLN A 58 -12.27 -6.39 -2.82
N TYR A 59 -12.81 -7.42 -2.18
CA TYR A 59 -14.22 -7.79 -2.24
C TYR A 59 -14.69 -8.07 -3.68
N PRO A 60 -14.09 -9.06 -4.36
CA PRO A 60 -14.35 -9.31 -5.79
C PRO A 60 -15.82 -9.60 -6.11
N GLU A 61 -16.59 -10.14 -5.16
CA GLU A 61 -18.02 -10.40 -5.34
C GLU A 61 -18.85 -9.11 -5.47
N LEU A 62 -18.39 -8.01 -4.88
CA LEU A 62 -19.02 -6.70 -5.03
C LEU A 62 -18.48 -5.91 -6.22
N GLY A 63 -17.28 -6.26 -6.72
CA GLY A 63 -16.61 -5.57 -7.82
C GLY A 63 -16.22 -4.11 -7.53
N VAL A 64 -16.19 -3.70 -6.24
CA VAL A 64 -16.22 -2.29 -5.85
C VAL A 64 -14.85 -1.66 -5.62
N TYR A 65 -13.78 -2.43 -5.38
CA TYR A 65 -12.47 -1.85 -5.06
C TYR A 65 -11.35 -2.53 -5.84
N GLN A 66 -10.75 -1.79 -6.76
CA GLN A 66 -9.64 -2.25 -7.57
C GLN A 66 -8.52 -1.24 -7.57
N SER A 67 -7.32 -1.67 -7.18
CA SER A 67 -6.14 -0.82 -7.13
C SER A 67 -5.04 -1.38 -8.04
N TYR A 68 -4.44 -0.50 -8.82
CA TYR A 68 -3.35 -0.80 -9.73
C TYR A 68 -2.17 0.09 -9.39
N SER A 69 -0.99 -0.44 -9.33
CA SER A 69 0.23 0.37 -9.23
C SER A 69 1.31 -0.15 -10.16
N ALA A 70 2.08 0.77 -10.71
CA ALA A 70 3.26 0.47 -11.49
C ALA A 70 4.36 1.47 -11.15
N SER A 71 5.58 0.98 -10.94
CA SER A 71 6.73 1.83 -10.68
C SER A 71 7.96 1.37 -11.44
N TYR A 72 8.81 2.32 -11.78
CA TYR A 72 10.15 2.11 -12.31
C TYR A 72 11.14 2.85 -11.43
N ASP A 73 12.19 2.18 -11.02
CA ASP A 73 13.27 2.80 -10.27
C ASP A 73 14.65 2.37 -10.74
N GLN A 74 15.62 3.24 -10.53
CA GLN A 74 17.04 2.95 -10.79
C GLN A 74 17.95 3.80 -9.91
N TYR A 75 19.14 3.28 -9.65
CA TYR A 75 20.20 4.05 -9.01
C TYR A 75 20.99 4.87 -10.05
N VAL A 76 21.31 6.12 -9.69
CA VAL A 76 22.08 7.04 -10.54
C VAL A 76 23.34 7.47 -9.81
N ASP A 77 24.51 6.94 -10.24
CA ASP A 77 25.82 7.20 -9.58
C ASP A 77 26.13 8.70 -9.41
N LYS A 78 25.79 9.53 -10.41
CA LYS A 78 26.04 10.97 -10.37
C LYS A 78 25.26 11.71 -9.29
N LEU A 79 24.10 11.17 -8.90
CA LEU A 79 23.23 11.75 -7.89
C LEU A 79 23.44 11.13 -6.51
N ASN A 80 24.34 10.12 -6.39
CA ASN A 80 24.51 9.30 -5.19
C ASN A 80 23.18 8.81 -4.62
N GLY A 81 22.27 8.40 -5.49
CA GLY A 81 20.93 8.07 -5.06
C GLY A 81 20.10 7.41 -6.15
N GLY A 82 18.88 7.07 -5.78
CA GLY A 82 17.88 6.49 -6.66
C GLY A 82 16.89 7.51 -7.19
N VAL A 83 16.41 7.27 -8.40
CA VAL A 83 15.27 7.99 -8.98
C VAL A 83 14.19 6.98 -9.31
N ALA A 84 12.93 7.36 -9.12
CA ALA A 84 11.79 6.53 -9.50
C ALA A 84 10.64 7.35 -10.04
N VAL A 85 9.81 6.67 -10.83
CA VAL A 85 8.49 7.17 -11.24
C VAL A 85 7.48 6.09 -10.86
N MET A 86 6.34 6.51 -10.32
CA MET A 86 5.24 5.62 -9.95
C MET A 86 3.93 6.17 -10.48
N ALA A 87 3.08 5.27 -10.96
CA ALA A 87 1.69 5.54 -11.26
C ALA A 87 0.81 4.62 -10.41
N LEU A 88 -0.29 5.17 -9.89
CA LEU A 88 -1.30 4.44 -9.13
C LEU A 88 -2.66 4.82 -9.66
N LYS A 89 -3.54 3.83 -9.78
CA LYS A 89 -4.96 4.01 -10.06
C LYS A 89 -5.76 3.22 -9.03
N ASP A 90 -6.73 3.86 -8.41
CA ASP A 90 -7.63 3.26 -7.44
C ASP A 90 -9.07 3.55 -7.84
N ASP A 91 -9.81 2.49 -8.10
CA ASP A 91 -11.22 2.54 -8.50
C ASP A 91 -12.07 2.03 -7.34
N ALA A 92 -12.96 2.88 -6.82
CA ALA A 92 -13.89 2.54 -5.75
C ALA A 92 -15.34 2.73 -6.21
N GLY A 93 -16.25 1.88 -5.68
CA GLY A 93 -17.67 1.97 -5.98
C GLY A 93 -18.01 1.67 -7.44
N ASN A 94 -17.35 0.66 -8.05
CA ASN A 94 -17.57 0.31 -9.47
C ASN A 94 -17.33 1.49 -10.43
N GLY A 95 -16.25 2.24 -10.18
CA GLY A 95 -15.88 3.41 -10.97
C GLY A 95 -16.59 4.71 -10.59
N ALA A 96 -17.43 4.71 -9.54
CA ALA A 96 -18.07 5.93 -9.04
C ALA A 96 -17.05 6.93 -8.48
N LEU A 97 -16.00 6.42 -7.82
CA LEU A 97 -14.88 7.21 -7.31
C LEU A 97 -13.58 6.67 -7.89
N ASN A 98 -12.83 7.52 -8.56
CA ASN A 98 -11.56 7.18 -9.16
C ASN A 98 -10.45 8.09 -8.62
N LEU A 99 -9.31 7.49 -8.32
CA LEU A 99 -8.07 8.20 -7.99
C LEU A 99 -6.98 7.78 -8.97
N THR A 100 -6.31 8.76 -9.56
CA THR A 100 -5.12 8.54 -10.39
C THR A 100 -3.98 9.37 -9.85
N GLU A 101 -2.83 8.75 -9.62
CA GLU A 101 -1.64 9.41 -9.10
C GLU A 101 -0.46 9.15 -10.01
N VAL A 102 0.37 10.18 -10.18
CA VAL A 102 1.68 10.07 -10.81
C VAL A 102 2.69 10.73 -9.91
N SER A 103 3.73 9.99 -9.53
CA SER A 103 4.74 10.43 -8.59
C SER A 103 6.13 10.39 -9.20
N GLY A 104 6.90 11.44 -8.92
CA GLY A 104 8.35 11.46 -9.12
C GLY A 104 9.07 11.34 -7.77
N VAL A 105 10.08 10.49 -7.70
CA VAL A 105 10.77 10.14 -6.46
C VAL A 105 12.27 10.29 -6.64
N TYR A 106 12.91 10.84 -5.61
CA TYR A 106 14.37 10.86 -5.45
C TYR A 106 14.74 10.35 -4.05
N SER A 107 15.71 9.44 -3.98
CA SER A 107 16.25 8.93 -2.72
C SER A 107 17.77 9.12 -2.67
N TYR A 108 18.25 9.82 -1.65
CA TYR A 108 19.67 10.00 -1.39
C TYR A 108 20.21 8.85 -0.52
N HIS A 109 21.35 8.24 -0.93
CA HIS A 109 21.94 7.10 -0.26
C HIS A 109 23.20 7.52 0.50
N LEU A 110 23.13 7.59 1.85
CA LEU A 110 24.22 7.92 2.73
C LEU A 110 24.83 6.65 3.33
N GLU A 111 26.03 6.31 2.93
CA GLU A 111 26.83 5.23 3.52
C GLU A 111 27.46 5.72 4.82
N VAL A 112 26.81 5.46 5.96
CA VAL A 112 27.30 5.91 7.28
C VAL A 112 28.54 5.14 7.69
N ASN A 113 28.54 3.81 7.46
CA ASN A 113 29.69 2.94 7.68
C ASN A 113 29.56 1.65 6.83
N ARG A 114 30.52 0.72 6.95
CA ARG A 114 30.54 -0.52 6.16
C ARG A 114 29.38 -1.47 6.43
N HIS A 115 28.63 -1.28 7.48
CA HIS A 115 27.54 -2.16 7.91
C HIS A 115 26.19 -1.50 7.96
N PHE A 116 26.12 -0.16 7.87
CA PHE A 116 24.89 0.60 8.00
C PHE A 116 24.82 1.70 6.92
N THR A 117 23.70 1.72 6.23
CA THR A 117 23.35 2.74 5.23
C THR A 117 22.03 3.39 5.61
N LEU A 118 21.97 4.71 5.46
CA LEU A 118 20.78 5.52 5.65
C LEU A 118 20.31 6.06 4.29
N LEU A 119 19.07 5.85 3.96
CA LEU A 119 18.42 6.41 2.77
C LEU A 119 17.40 7.46 3.19
N SER A 120 17.31 8.54 2.43
CA SER A 120 16.30 9.58 2.62
C SER A 120 15.61 9.82 1.28
N GLY A 121 14.31 9.59 1.24
CA GLY A 121 13.51 9.70 0.02
C GLY A 121 12.54 10.87 0.07
N PHE A 122 12.45 11.57 -1.04
CA PHE A 122 11.47 12.62 -1.28
C PHE A 122 10.60 12.23 -2.47
N GLN A 123 9.30 12.45 -2.37
CA GLN A 123 8.32 12.16 -3.42
C GLN A 123 7.42 13.37 -3.63
N ALA A 124 7.22 13.71 -4.89
CA ALA A 124 6.22 14.67 -5.34
C ALA A 124 5.18 13.95 -6.19
N THR A 125 3.92 14.11 -5.84
CA THR A 125 2.79 13.40 -6.44
C THR A 125 1.78 14.38 -7.01
N PHE A 126 1.40 14.16 -8.26
CA PHE A 126 0.21 14.74 -8.85
C PHE A 126 -0.95 13.75 -8.63
N ARG A 127 -2.02 14.23 -8.02
CA ARG A 127 -3.23 13.44 -7.70
C ARG A 127 -4.41 14.02 -8.44
N GLN A 128 -5.13 13.17 -9.18
CA GLN A 128 -6.41 13.50 -9.79
C GLN A 128 -7.48 12.59 -9.21
N ARG A 129 -8.41 13.16 -8.50
CA ARG A 129 -9.61 12.47 -8.05
C ARG A 129 -10.78 12.82 -8.95
N SER A 130 -11.57 11.83 -9.33
CA SER A 130 -12.78 12.04 -10.12
C SER A 130 -13.95 11.26 -9.57
N ILE A 131 -15.15 11.78 -9.80
CA ILE A 131 -16.40 11.10 -9.50
C ILE A 131 -17.20 10.95 -10.79
N ASP A 132 -17.84 9.80 -10.96
CA ASP A 132 -18.89 9.63 -11.95
C ASP A 132 -20.25 9.73 -11.27
N TRP A 133 -20.87 10.90 -11.37
CA TRP A 133 -22.13 11.19 -10.72
C TRP A 133 -23.25 10.25 -11.14
N ASN A 134 -23.20 9.72 -12.35
CA ASN A 134 -24.24 8.85 -12.89
C ASN A 134 -24.23 7.44 -12.26
N ASN A 135 -23.11 7.05 -11.65
CA ASN A 135 -22.97 5.77 -10.96
C ASN A 135 -23.41 5.82 -9.49
N PHE A 136 -23.80 7.01 -8.98
CA PHE A 136 -24.36 7.13 -7.64
C PHE A 136 -25.85 6.84 -7.62
N THR A 137 -26.29 6.18 -6.57
CA THR A 137 -27.71 5.95 -6.26
C THR A 137 -28.02 6.61 -4.94
N PHE A 138 -29.05 7.46 -4.95
CA PHE A 138 -29.48 8.23 -3.78
C PHE A 138 -30.82 7.71 -3.26
N PRO A 139 -31.11 7.87 -1.96
CA PRO A 139 -32.37 7.40 -1.36
C PRO A 139 -33.64 7.99 -2.01
N ASP A 140 -33.57 9.22 -2.51
CA ASP A 140 -34.68 9.92 -3.18
C ASP A 140 -35.00 9.34 -4.58
N MET A 141 -34.09 8.51 -5.14
CA MET A 141 -34.31 7.80 -6.40
C MET A 141 -35.18 6.55 -6.25
N ILE A 142 -35.47 6.14 -5.01
CA ILE A 142 -36.18 4.88 -4.73
C ILE A 142 -37.70 5.12 -4.80
N ASP A 143 -38.38 4.52 -5.78
CA ASP A 143 -39.80 4.33 -5.78
C ASP A 143 -40.15 3.07 -4.96
N PRO A 144 -41.13 3.11 -4.04
CA PRO A 144 -41.51 1.95 -3.23
C PRO A 144 -41.95 0.70 -4.03
N PHE A 145 -42.39 0.87 -5.26
CA PHE A 145 -42.92 -0.21 -6.12
C PHE A 145 -41.96 -0.57 -7.27
N TYR A 146 -41.23 0.44 -7.80
CA TYR A 146 -40.42 0.28 -9.01
C TYR A 146 -38.89 0.34 -8.75
N GLY A 147 -38.46 0.57 -7.50
CA GLY A 147 -37.04 0.67 -7.15
C GLY A 147 -36.39 1.98 -7.59
N PHE A 148 -35.15 1.95 -8.05
CA PHE A 148 -34.36 3.14 -8.42
C PHE A 148 -34.78 3.69 -9.79
N VAL A 149 -35.88 4.40 -9.87
CA VAL A 149 -36.45 4.96 -11.12
C VAL A 149 -36.72 6.45 -11.10
N LEU A 150 -36.67 7.10 -9.91
CA LEU A 150 -36.90 8.52 -9.79
C LEU A 150 -35.61 9.34 -10.04
N PRO A 151 -35.73 10.56 -10.59
CA PRO A 151 -34.57 11.45 -10.66
C PRO A 151 -34.20 11.95 -9.27
N THR A 152 -32.90 12.10 -9.01
CA THR A 152 -32.41 12.67 -7.75
C THR A 152 -32.52 14.19 -7.73
N GLY A 153 -32.91 14.73 -6.55
CA GLY A 153 -32.81 16.16 -6.24
C GLY A 153 -31.47 16.57 -5.61
N GLU A 154 -30.52 15.63 -5.43
CA GLU A 154 -29.22 15.93 -4.84
C GLU A 154 -28.35 16.81 -5.76
N GLY A 155 -27.60 17.72 -5.15
CA GLY A 155 -26.79 18.69 -5.87
C GLY A 155 -25.56 18.06 -6.53
N ARG A 156 -25.55 18.02 -7.87
CA ARG A 156 -24.38 17.58 -8.63
C ARG A 156 -23.22 18.56 -8.43
N PRO A 157 -21.99 18.09 -8.15
CA PRO A 157 -20.82 18.95 -8.09
C PRO A 157 -20.59 19.68 -9.41
N THR A 158 -20.20 20.94 -9.34
CA THR A 158 -19.90 21.76 -10.53
C THR A 158 -18.70 21.20 -11.30
N ASN A 159 -17.78 20.54 -10.60
CA ASN A 159 -16.61 19.91 -11.18
C ASN A 159 -16.46 18.49 -10.66
N GLU A 160 -16.44 17.53 -11.57
CA GLU A 160 -16.29 16.11 -11.28
C GLU A 160 -14.81 15.67 -11.16
N PHE A 161 -13.88 16.59 -11.39
CA PHE A 161 -12.44 16.35 -11.29
C PHE A 161 -11.81 17.28 -10.26
N LYS A 162 -10.92 16.75 -9.44
CA LYS A 162 -10.11 17.51 -8.49
C LYS A 162 -8.65 17.14 -8.65
N ASN A 163 -7.81 18.13 -8.92
CA ASN A 163 -6.37 17.98 -9.10
C ASN A 163 -5.65 18.58 -7.90
N ASN A 164 -4.72 17.84 -7.33
CA ASN A 164 -3.92 18.25 -6.19
C ASN A 164 -2.45 17.90 -6.40
N PHE A 165 -1.58 18.63 -5.73
CA PHE A 165 -0.18 18.23 -5.54
C PHE A 165 0.07 17.84 -4.11
N ASP A 166 0.85 16.78 -3.95
CA ASP A 166 1.18 16.24 -2.64
C ASP A 166 2.65 15.91 -2.53
N LEU A 167 3.16 15.97 -1.30
CA LEU A 167 4.54 15.70 -0.97
C LEU A 167 4.63 14.59 0.07
N SER A 168 5.67 13.76 -0.05
CA SER A 168 5.97 12.73 0.92
C SER A 168 7.47 12.70 1.20
N PHE A 169 7.83 12.36 2.44
CA PHE A 169 9.20 12.21 2.86
C PHE A 169 9.38 10.94 3.68
N GLY A 170 10.41 10.16 3.37
CA GLY A 170 10.71 8.93 4.06
C GLY A 170 12.18 8.76 4.36
N MET A 171 12.46 7.99 5.40
CA MET A 171 13.81 7.55 5.78
C MET A 171 13.83 6.04 5.95
N LEU A 172 14.97 5.43 5.60
CA LEU A 172 15.20 4.00 5.70
C LEU A 172 16.64 3.73 6.14
N GLY A 173 16.80 3.16 7.30
CA GLY A 173 18.08 2.66 7.79
C GLY A 173 18.19 1.16 7.60
N PHE A 174 19.31 0.65 7.09
CA PHE A 174 19.46 -0.77 6.89
C PHE A 174 20.88 -1.31 7.07
N THR A 175 20.94 -2.58 7.39
CA THR A 175 22.15 -3.37 7.51
C THR A 175 22.08 -4.58 6.54
N GLU A 176 23.01 -5.51 6.63
CA GLU A 176 22.95 -6.76 5.86
C GLU A 176 21.77 -7.68 6.26
N ARG A 177 21.15 -7.49 7.42
CA ARG A 177 20.16 -8.41 7.97
C ARG A 177 18.83 -7.80 8.34
N TRP A 178 18.78 -6.53 8.66
CA TRP A 178 17.56 -5.86 9.09
C TRP A 178 17.45 -4.46 8.50
N TYR A 179 16.24 -4.01 8.40
CA TYR A 179 15.92 -2.64 8.00
C TYR A 179 14.81 -2.08 8.90
N ILE A 180 14.82 -0.76 9.03
CA ILE A 180 13.77 0.01 9.69
C ILE A 180 13.55 1.30 8.90
N GLY A 181 12.30 1.67 8.69
CA GLY A 181 11.94 2.88 7.97
C GLY A 181 10.73 3.57 8.57
N ILE A 182 10.69 4.86 8.32
CA ILE A 182 9.56 5.74 8.63
C ILE A 182 9.27 6.61 7.43
N VAL A 183 8.00 6.93 7.21
CA VAL A 183 7.60 7.83 6.12
C VAL A 183 6.35 8.60 6.52
N GLY A 184 6.29 9.87 6.12
CA GLY A 184 5.10 10.70 6.13
C GLY A 184 4.63 10.93 4.70
N HIS A 185 3.43 10.48 4.38
CA HIS A 185 2.72 10.81 3.15
C HIS A 185 1.69 11.90 3.42
N HIS A 186 1.29 12.63 2.39
CA HIS A 186 0.31 13.71 2.47
C HIS A 186 0.74 14.86 3.37
N LEU A 187 2.01 15.28 3.23
CA LEU A 187 2.56 16.40 3.99
C LEU A 187 1.85 17.74 3.69
N THR A 188 1.22 17.84 2.55
CA THR A 188 0.47 19.04 2.11
C THR A 188 -1.00 19.01 2.52
N GLU A 189 -1.49 17.86 3.02
CA GLU A 189 -2.89 17.64 3.41
C GLU A 189 -3.90 18.22 2.38
N PRO A 190 -3.84 17.78 1.10
CA PRO A 190 -4.62 18.39 0.04
C PRO A 190 -6.12 18.22 0.28
N ASN A 191 -6.91 19.23 -0.11
CA ASN A 191 -8.35 19.14 -0.04
C ASN A 191 -8.89 18.28 -1.19
N GLU A 192 -9.51 17.15 -0.91
CA GLU A 192 -10.05 16.19 -1.88
C GLU A 192 -11.57 16.19 -2.00
N ALA A 193 -12.27 17.00 -1.20
CA ALA A 193 -13.73 17.05 -1.25
C ALA A 193 -14.26 17.78 -2.48
N PHE A 194 -15.35 17.28 -3.04
CA PHE A 194 -16.04 17.86 -4.19
C PHE A 194 -17.11 18.91 -3.80
N LEU A 195 -17.79 18.71 -2.67
CA LEU A 195 -18.92 19.56 -2.23
C LEU A 195 -18.62 20.38 -0.97
N SER A 196 -17.62 19.95 -0.17
CA SER A 196 -17.25 20.59 1.09
C SER A 196 -15.74 20.75 1.18
N GLN A 197 -15.22 21.16 2.33
CA GLN A 197 -13.80 21.09 2.62
C GLN A 197 -13.50 19.83 3.43
N SER A 198 -12.66 18.96 2.93
CA SER A 198 -12.14 17.78 3.65
C SER A 198 -10.72 17.52 3.20
N ASN A 199 -9.80 17.83 4.06
CA ASN A 199 -8.38 17.61 3.81
C ASN A 199 -8.04 16.13 3.99
N LEU A 200 -7.20 15.61 3.10
CA LEU A 200 -6.61 14.29 3.25
C LEU A 200 -5.63 14.31 4.42
N PRO A 201 -5.84 13.52 5.49
CA PRO A 201 -4.98 13.60 6.66
C PRO A 201 -3.60 13.02 6.38
N LEU A 202 -2.60 13.55 7.06
CA LEU A 202 -1.24 13.02 7.10
C LEU A 202 -1.28 11.52 7.39
N LYS A 203 -0.56 10.73 6.57
CA LYS A 203 -0.38 9.30 6.76
C LYS A 203 1.05 9.02 7.22
N LEU A 204 1.19 8.52 8.43
CA LEU A 204 2.46 8.07 9.00
C LEU A 204 2.57 6.56 8.85
N THR A 205 3.71 6.10 8.32
CA THR A 205 4.01 4.68 8.22
C THR A 205 5.36 4.40 8.86
N ALA A 206 5.40 3.39 9.73
CA ALA A 206 6.63 2.83 10.27
C ALA A 206 6.73 1.36 9.88
N HIS A 207 7.88 0.93 9.39
CA HIS A 207 8.05 -0.45 8.94
C HIS A 207 9.43 -0.98 9.31
N ALA A 208 9.49 -2.27 9.59
CA ALA A 208 10.73 -2.96 9.90
C ALA A 208 10.68 -4.41 9.40
N GLY A 209 11.85 -4.96 9.13
CA GLY A 209 11.96 -6.36 8.76
C GLY A 209 13.40 -6.86 8.89
N ALA A 210 13.51 -8.18 8.87
CA ALA A 210 14.82 -8.83 8.93
C ALA A 210 14.89 -9.99 7.95
N ASN A 211 16.11 -10.31 7.50
CA ASN A 211 16.41 -11.46 6.68
C ASN A 211 17.35 -12.38 7.47
N ILE A 212 16.80 -13.41 8.08
CA ILE A 212 17.51 -14.32 8.99
C ILE A 212 17.86 -15.61 8.25
N PRO A 213 19.14 -15.83 7.90
CA PRO A 213 19.55 -17.05 7.22
C PRO A 213 19.44 -18.25 8.16
N LEU A 214 18.82 -19.33 7.68
CA LEU A 214 18.75 -20.60 8.38
C LEU A 214 19.89 -21.52 7.97
N GLY A 215 20.66 -21.96 8.97
CA GLY A 215 21.78 -22.87 8.78
C GLY A 215 23.07 -22.19 8.29
N ARG A 216 24.19 -22.97 8.29
CA ARG A 216 25.48 -22.50 7.81
C ARG A 216 25.52 -22.58 6.28
N LYS A 217 26.08 -21.54 5.64
CA LYS A 217 26.40 -21.55 4.23
C LYS A 217 27.34 -22.70 3.92
N ARG A 218 26.85 -23.77 3.32
CA ARG A 218 27.72 -24.85 2.80
C ARG A 218 28.34 -24.41 1.49
N LEU A 219 29.66 -24.69 1.32
CA LEU A 219 30.45 -24.24 0.18
C LEU A 219 29.99 -24.81 -1.17
N HIS A 220 29.15 -25.81 -1.20
CA HIS A 220 28.73 -26.49 -2.43
C HIS A 220 27.22 -26.58 -2.50
N ASN A 221 26.62 -25.77 -3.38
CA ASN A 221 25.27 -25.90 -3.96
C ASN A 221 24.07 -26.12 -3.03
N SER A 222 24.09 -25.65 -1.79
CA SER A 222 22.90 -25.69 -0.95
C SER A 222 22.11 -24.39 -1.07
N LEU A 223 20.86 -24.48 -1.49
CA LEU A 223 19.88 -23.39 -1.44
C LEU A 223 19.77 -22.88 -0.01
N GLN A 224 20.24 -21.66 0.22
CA GLN A 224 20.12 -21.01 1.53
C GLN A 224 18.64 -20.74 1.82
N SER A 225 18.18 -21.11 3.00
CA SER A 225 16.84 -20.79 3.48
C SER A 225 16.89 -19.56 4.36
N TYR A 226 15.80 -18.80 4.36
CA TYR A 226 15.64 -17.57 5.15
C TYR A 226 14.29 -17.55 5.84
N ILE A 227 14.27 -17.02 7.07
CA ILE A 227 13.05 -16.53 7.71
C ILE A 227 13.08 -15.01 7.61
N VAL A 228 11.95 -14.45 7.19
CA VAL A 228 11.80 -13.02 6.92
C VAL A 228 10.61 -12.48 7.74
N PRO A 229 10.84 -12.15 9.03
CA PRO A 229 9.85 -11.42 9.82
C PRO A 229 9.76 -9.98 9.33
N ASN A 230 8.55 -9.43 9.35
CA ASN A 230 8.28 -8.07 8.96
C ASN A 230 7.09 -7.49 9.73
N VAL A 231 7.08 -6.19 9.89
CA VAL A 231 6.02 -5.43 10.53
C VAL A 231 5.85 -4.09 9.85
N VAL A 232 4.60 -3.70 9.64
CA VAL A 232 4.22 -2.37 9.12
C VAL A 232 3.12 -1.81 9.99
N TYR A 233 3.33 -0.62 10.50
CA TYR A 233 2.32 0.18 11.19
C TYR A 233 2.00 1.40 10.34
N GLN A 234 0.73 1.66 10.14
CA GLN A 234 0.23 2.82 9.39
C GLN A 234 -0.82 3.53 10.22
N GLN A 235 -0.80 4.86 10.18
CA GLN A 235 -1.80 5.71 10.79
C GLN A 235 -2.16 6.84 9.84
N GLN A 236 -3.44 7.02 9.58
CA GLN A 236 -3.99 8.10 8.76
C GLN A 236 -5.23 8.67 9.45
N GLY A 237 -5.13 9.91 9.91
CA GLY A 237 -6.17 10.50 10.75
C GLY A 237 -6.42 9.67 12.02
N ALA A 238 -7.68 9.28 12.23
CA ALA A 238 -8.10 8.43 13.36
C ALA A 238 -7.91 6.93 13.11
N ALA A 239 -7.68 6.52 11.85
CA ALA A 239 -7.50 5.12 11.49
C ALA A 239 -6.05 4.68 11.69
N SER A 240 -5.85 3.52 12.30
CA SER A 240 -4.55 2.88 12.42
C SER A 240 -4.62 1.42 12.00
N GLN A 241 -3.52 0.91 11.48
CA GLN A 241 -3.40 -0.45 11.01
C GLN A 241 -2.01 -1.00 11.32
N LEU A 242 -1.96 -2.20 11.88
CA LEU A 242 -0.75 -2.95 12.11
C LEU A 242 -0.79 -4.24 11.29
N THR A 243 0.20 -4.46 10.44
CA THR A 243 0.39 -5.72 9.73
C THR A 243 1.70 -6.34 10.20
N ALA A 244 1.64 -7.57 10.73
CA ALA A 244 2.81 -8.31 11.16
C ALA A 244 2.83 -9.68 10.48
N GLY A 245 3.95 -10.06 9.91
CA GLY A 245 4.07 -11.28 9.14
C GLY A 245 5.41 -11.98 9.25
N VAL A 246 5.43 -13.23 8.82
CA VAL A 246 6.63 -14.01 8.68
C VAL A 246 6.56 -14.80 7.38
N SER A 247 7.64 -14.75 6.61
CA SER A 247 7.79 -15.52 5.37
C SER A 247 9.00 -16.43 5.47
N PHE A 248 8.89 -17.58 4.83
CA PHE A 248 9.98 -18.53 4.63
C PHE A 248 10.34 -18.56 3.15
N ALA A 249 11.62 -18.34 2.84
CA ALA A 249 12.13 -18.35 1.48
C ALA A 249 13.20 -19.42 1.31
N ARG A 250 13.09 -20.22 0.27
CA ARG A 250 14.08 -21.24 -0.10
C ARG A 250 14.20 -21.38 -1.60
N GLY A 251 15.38 -21.05 -2.14
CA GLY A 251 15.60 -21.08 -3.58
C GLY A 251 14.66 -20.10 -4.31
N PRO A 252 13.91 -20.57 -5.32
CA PRO A 252 13.00 -19.71 -6.08
C PRO A 252 11.67 -19.45 -5.36
N LEU A 253 11.34 -20.20 -4.32
CA LEU A 253 10.02 -20.17 -3.69
C LEU A 253 10.06 -19.44 -2.37
N ALA A 254 9.00 -18.70 -2.09
CA ALA A 254 8.70 -18.09 -0.81
C ALA A 254 7.24 -18.31 -0.44
N GLY A 255 6.98 -18.50 0.83
CA GLY A 255 5.63 -18.59 1.37
C GLY A 255 5.57 -17.91 2.73
N GLY A 256 4.46 -17.26 3.05
CA GLY A 256 4.32 -16.51 4.29
C GLY A 256 2.90 -16.36 4.77
N LEU A 257 2.81 -15.95 6.03
CA LEU A 257 1.58 -15.60 6.70
C LEU A 257 1.76 -14.23 7.36
N ALA A 258 0.72 -13.40 7.29
CA ALA A 258 0.67 -12.15 8.03
C ALA A 258 -0.72 -11.96 8.66
N LEU A 259 -0.74 -11.20 9.74
CA LEU A 259 -1.96 -10.78 10.42
C LEU A 259 -2.08 -9.27 10.26
N ARG A 260 -3.26 -8.82 9.89
CA ARG A 260 -3.62 -7.42 9.82
C ARG A 260 -4.63 -7.10 10.91
N GLN A 261 -4.28 -6.11 11.73
CA GLN A 261 -5.07 -5.59 12.83
C GLN A 261 -5.43 -4.15 12.50
N GLY A 262 -6.70 -3.84 12.39
CA GLY A 262 -7.21 -2.47 12.32
C GLY A 262 -7.32 -1.82 13.69
N SER A 263 -7.76 -0.56 13.76
CA SER A 263 -7.85 0.23 15.00
C SER A 263 -8.68 -0.43 16.10
N PHE A 264 -9.72 -1.17 15.74
CA PHE A 264 -10.67 -1.72 16.71
C PHE A 264 -10.79 -3.24 16.67
N ASN A 265 -10.55 -3.89 15.53
CA ASN A 265 -10.75 -5.33 15.35
C ASN A 265 -9.65 -5.95 14.48
N PRO A 266 -9.37 -7.25 14.66
CA PRO A 266 -8.61 -8.02 13.68
C PRO A 266 -9.31 -7.91 12.33
N ASP A 267 -8.54 -7.62 11.28
CA ASP A 267 -9.09 -7.39 9.95
C ASP A 267 -8.94 -8.62 9.05
N ALA A 268 -7.72 -9.11 8.88
CA ALA A 268 -7.47 -10.23 7.98
C ALA A 268 -6.26 -11.10 8.36
N VAL A 269 -6.32 -12.36 7.96
CA VAL A 269 -5.16 -13.26 7.82
C VAL A 269 -4.74 -13.25 6.36
N ILE A 270 -3.47 -12.97 6.10
CA ILE A 270 -2.91 -12.82 4.76
C ILE A 270 -2.03 -14.04 4.46
N PHE A 271 -2.36 -14.77 3.41
CA PHE A 271 -1.55 -15.85 2.85
C PHE A 271 -0.72 -15.31 1.72
N ILE A 272 0.58 -15.59 1.70
CA ILE A 272 1.55 -15.04 0.76
C ILE A 272 2.27 -16.16 0.06
N LEU A 273 2.36 -16.07 -1.27
CA LEU A 273 3.16 -16.96 -2.10
C LEU A 273 4.00 -16.12 -3.06
N GLY A 274 5.25 -16.50 -3.25
CA GLY A 274 6.17 -15.82 -4.14
C GLY A 274 7.05 -16.79 -4.91
N ILE A 275 7.40 -16.41 -6.15
CA ILE A 275 8.33 -17.17 -6.98
C ILE A 275 9.32 -16.21 -7.64
N THR A 276 10.62 -16.51 -7.47
CA THR A 276 11.72 -15.78 -8.11
C THR A 276 12.63 -16.79 -8.78
N PRO A 277 12.35 -17.14 -10.05
CA PRO A 277 13.18 -18.10 -10.77
C PRO A 277 14.62 -17.63 -10.85
N PRO A 278 15.63 -18.49 -10.61
CA PRO A 278 17.03 -18.07 -10.52
C PRO A 278 17.61 -17.57 -11.85
N ASP A 279 17.08 -18.08 -12.97
CA ASP A 279 17.59 -17.81 -14.32
C ASP A 279 16.77 -16.72 -15.05
N LEU A 280 15.71 -16.22 -14.45
CA LEU A 280 14.84 -15.21 -15.03
C LEU A 280 14.88 -13.92 -14.22
N PRO A 281 14.78 -12.77 -14.88
CA PRO A 281 14.76 -11.46 -14.22
C PRO A 281 13.40 -11.14 -13.56
N TRP A 282 12.46 -12.06 -13.57
CA TRP A 282 11.09 -11.89 -13.10
C TRP A 282 10.91 -12.36 -11.67
N THR A 283 10.05 -11.68 -10.95
CA THR A 283 9.53 -12.10 -9.66
C THR A 283 8.01 -12.00 -9.72
N PHE A 284 7.32 -13.01 -9.22
CA PHE A 284 5.86 -13.02 -9.13
C PHE A 284 5.44 -13.25 -7.70
N GLY A 285 4.40 -12.58 -7.27
CA GLY A 285 3.79 -12.73 -5.97
C GLY A 285 2.28 -12.84 -6.10
N TYR A 286 1.70 -13.60 -5.18
CA TYR A 286 0.26 -13.69 -4.99
C TYR A 286 -0.04 -13.67 -3.50
N SER A 287 -1.04 -12.91 -3.09
CA SER A 287 -1.57 -12.98 -1.74
C SER A 287 -3.09 -13.04 -1.73
N TYR A 288 -3.60 -13.71 -0.72
CA TYR A 288 -5.01 -13.77 -0.41
C TYR A 288 -5.24 -13.29 1.02
N ASP A 289 -6.06 -12.26 1.17
CA ASP A 289 -6.47 -11.73 2.47
C ASP A 289 -7.79 -12.40 2.85
N TYR A 290 -7.73 -13.29 3.82
CA TYR A 290 -8.93 -13.86 4.42
C TYR A 290 -9.43 -12.92 5.51
N THR A 291 -10.55 -12.24 5.25
CA THR A 291 -11.18 -11.31 6.18
C THR A 291 -11.74 -12.09 7.38
N ILE A 292 -11.41 -11.68 8.62
CA ILE A 292 -11.86 -12.29 9.88
C ILE A 292 -12.78 -11.36 10.68
N SER A 293 -13.06 -10.16 10.18
CA SER A 293 -14.04 -9.25 10.76
C SER A 293 -15.48 -9.71 10.46
N ASP A 294 -16.49 -9.07 11.05
CA ASP A 294 -17.91 -9.42 10.90
C ASP A 294 -18.41 -9.41 9.44
N LEU A 295 -17.62 -8.87 8.51
CA LEU A 295 -17.88 -8.86 7.06
C LEU A 295 -17.47 -10.18 6.35
N THR A 296 -16.98 -11.17 7.06
CA THR A 296 -16.29 -12.37 6.55
C THR A 296 -17.10 -13.19 5.53
N ASN A 297 -18.41 -13.30 5.73
CA ASN A 297 -19.21 -14.32 5.04
C ASN A 297 -19.86 -13.88 3.74
N THR A 298 -19.71 -12.61 3.34
CA THR A 298 -20.44 -12.04 2.23
C THR A 298 -19.59 -11.40 1.14
N LEU A 299 -18.27 -11.20 1.35
CA LEU A 299 -17.50 -10.29 0.49
C LEU A 299 -16.24 -10.88 -0.15
N GLY A 300 -15.86 -12.12 0.13
CA GLY A 300 -14.79 -12.84 -0.61
C GLY A 300 -13.35 -12.40 -0.34
N GLY A 301 -13.08 -11.54 0.66
CA GLY A 301 -11.71 -11.14 1.03
C GLY A 301 -11.03 -10.22 0.00
N ALA A 302 -9.69 -10.38 -0.19
CA ALA A 302 -8.96 -9.64 -1.22
C ALA A 302 -7.89 -10.51 -1.89
N HIS A 303 -7.74 -10.34 -3.18
CA HIS A 303 -6.71 -10.97 -4.01
C HIS A 303 -5.72 -9.91 -4.49
N GLU A 304 -4.43 -10.21 -4.37
CA GLU A 304 -3.39 -9.32 -4.87
C GLU A 304 -2.36 -10.11 -5.66
N VAL A 305 -2.01 -9.60 -6.83
CA VAL A 305 -0.97 -10.14 -7.71
C VAL A 305 0.10 -9.09 -7.88
N SER A 306 1.35 -9.51 -7.77
CA SER A 306 2.50 -8.65 -8.00
C SER A 306 3.46 -9.24 -9.03
N MET A 307 4.13 -8.36 -9.75
CA MET A 307 5.15 -8.70 -10.73
C MET A 307 6.31 -7.73 -10.62
N GLY A 308 7.52 -8.27 -10.53
CA GLY A 308 8.76 -7.51 -10.59
C GLY A 308 9.59 -7.91 -11.78
N TYR A 309 10.26 -6.95 -12.42
CA TYR A 309 11.23 -7.21 -13.48
C TYR A 309 12.49 -6.42 -13.23
N LYS A 310 13.63 -7.13 -13.13
CA LYS A 310 14.93 -6.53 -12.89
C LYS A 310 15.76 -6.56 -14.17
N PHE A 311 16.05 -5.39 -14.71
CA PHE A 311 16.87 -5.27 -15.89
C PHE A 311 18.33 -5.69 -15.62
N PRO A 312 19.03 -6.25 -16.61
CA PRO A 312 20.45 -6.50 -16.48
C PRO A 312 21.19 -5.18 -16.31
N CYS A 313 21.99 -5.07 -15.28
CA CYS A 313 22.82 -3.89 -15.06
C CYS A 313 24.29 -4.25 -14.97
N ARG A 314 25.14 -3.35 -15.45
CA ARG A 314 26.58 -3.45 -15.23
C ARG A 314 26.88 -3.10 -13.79
N SER A 315 27.07 -4.11 -12.95
CA SER A 315 27.55 -3.90 -11.59
C SER A 315 28.96 -3.30 -11.68
N ARG A 316 29.10 -1.98 -11.53
CA ARG A 316 30.37 -1.41 -11.06
C ARG A 316 30.61 -2.00 -9.66
N ARG A 317 31.78 -2.59 -9.44
CA ARG A 317 32.18 -3.17 -8.14
C ARG A 317 31.98 -2.14 -7.03
N SER A 318 30.81 -2.12 -6.42
CA SER A 318 30.59 -1.39 -5.18
C SER A 318 31.20 -2.19 -4.04
N LYS A 319 31.97 -1.53 -3.18
CA LYS A 319 32.57 -2.12 -1.98
C LYS A 319 31.50 -2.51 -0.94
N LEU A 320 30.27 -2.05 -1.10
CA LEU A 320 29.14 -2.37 -0.22
C LEU A 320 28.27 -3.47 -0.83
N LYS A 321 28.02 -4.50 -0.06
CA LYS A 321 27.00 -5.50 -0.37
C LYS A 321 25.66 -4.80 -0.18
N ALA A 322 25.01 -4.48 -1.30
CA ALA A 322 23.62 -4.02 -1.24
C ALA A 322 22.78 -5.00 -0.42
N LEU A 323 22.03 -4.50 0.52
CA LEU A 323 21.00 -5.28 1.19
C LEU A 323 20.10 -5.85 0.10
N LYS A 324 20.01 -7.15 0.08
CA LYS A 324 18.92 -7.77 -0.63
C LYS A 324 17.70 -7.55 0.26
N CYS A 325 16.81 -6.64 -0.14
CA CYS A 325 15.46 -6.63 0.35
C CYS A 325 14.94 -8.08 0.30
N PRO A 326 14.12 -8.53 1.23
CA PRO A 326 13.58 -9.89 1.19
C PRO A 326 13.12 -10.18 -0.22
N LYS A 327 13.84 -11.04 -0.90
CA LYS A 327 13.42 -11.53 -2.22
C LYS A 327 12.42 -12.61 -1.94
N PHE A 328 11.21 -12.36 -2.37
CA PHE A 328 10.29 -13.44 -2.66
C PHE A 328 10.65 -14.07 -3.96
#